data_b7f95136dd29909cfd92e1c67a350dca
#
_entry.id   b7f95136dd29909cfd92e1c67a350dca
#
_cell.length_a   1.000
_cell.length_b   1.000
_cell.length_c   1.000
_cell.angle_alpha   90.00
_cell.angle_beta   90.00
_cell.angle_gamma   90.00
#
_symmetry.space_group_name_H-M   'P 1'
#
loop_
_entity.id
_entity.type
_entity.pdbx_description
1 polymer ?
#
loop_
_entity_poly.entity_id
_entity_poly.type
_entity_poly.pdbx_seq_one_letter_code
_entity_poly.pdbx_strand_id
1 'polypeptide(L)'
;MSRKEQLKELTEGATILVTNRKILICAIIRIINNLLLYGFPVIMPLYLCTAHNGGINIFKTEEWMRIWGFVFVVTLIFNTFWGWFMDRFGWVWPMRWFGCAVLAVGSVAFYYIPQWFGANALMMIVAAIIVGIGTCAFSSLPTIMTLYAGEGKQGAALSAYNLAAGLTTFAGPGIATILLPTIGYGGVCWTYAALYVLAFVLTLCIRPKQPGFDGHGHRIRHTASPRVLVEEIEKVAQAAA
;
A
#
# COMPACT_ATOMS: atom_id res chain seq x y z
N MET A 1 -0.02 27.59 10.10
CA MET A 1 -0.59 27.45 8.77
C MET A 1 -1.99 28.01 8.77
N SER A 2 -2.30 29.00 7.93
CA SER A 2 -3.62 29.66 7.89
C SER A 2 -4.65 28.71 7.27
N ARG A 3 -5.92 28.80 7.68
CA ARG A 3 -7.05 28.03 7.14
C ARG A 3 -7.17 28.18 5.60
N LYS A 4 -6.77 29.34 5.07
CA LYS A 4 -6.72 29.60 3.61
C LYS A 4 -5.59 28.83 2.91
N GLU A 5 -4.44 28.64 3.56
CA GLU A 5 -3.32 27.87 3.03
C GLU A 5 -3.67 26.38 2.99
N GLN A 6 -4.34 25.86 4.01
CA GLN A 6 -4.80 24.47 4.04
C GLN A 6 -5.82 24.15 2.93
N LEU A 7 -6.78 25.07 2.71
CA LEU A 7 -7.75 24.94 1.63
C LEU A 7 -7.09 25.03 0.24
N LYS A 8 -6.08 25.86 0.10
CA LYS A 8 -5.30 25.99 -1.14
C LYS A 8 -4.54 24.70 -1.44
N GLU A 9 -3.85 24.12 -0.45
CA GLU A 9 -3.14 22.85 -0.62
C GLU A 9 -4.08 21.69 -0.95
N LEU A 10 -5.26 21.63 -0.34
CA LEU A 10 -6.26 20.60 -0.65
C LEU A 10 -6.80 20.74 -2.10
N THR A 11 -7.08 21.98 -2.54
CA THR A 11 -7.52 22.23 -3.91
C THR A 11 -6.42 21.95 -4.93
N GLU A 12 -5.18 22.29 -4.62
CA GLU A 12 -4.01 21.94 -5.45
C GLU A 12 -3.80 20.43 -5.50
N GLY A 13 -3.97 19.72 -4.36
CA GLY A 13 -3.93 18.28 -4.30
C GLY A 13 -5.01 17.59 -5.13
N ALA A 14 -6.24 18.07 -5.08
CA ALA A 14 -7.32 17.60 -5.94
C ALA A 14 -7.07 17.89 -7.42
N THR A 15 -6.55 19.06 -7.73
CA THR A 15 -6.24 19.47 -9.11
C THR A 15 -5.13 18.63 -9.71
N ILE A 16 -4.07 18.32 -8.95
CA ILE A 16 -2.95 17.51 -9.45
C ILE A 16 -3.36 16.07 -9.74
N LEU A 17 -4.37 15.52 -9.02
CA LEU A 17 -4.94 14.19 -9.29
C LEU A 17 -5.58 14.13 -10.67
N VAL A 18 -6.29 15.19 -11.08
CA VAL A 18 -6.95 15.24 -12.39
C VAL A 18 -5.96 15.56 -13.51
N THR A 19 -4.96 16.41 -13.23
CA THR A 19 -4.04 16.92 -14.25
C THR A 19 -2.90 15.92 -14.54
N ASN A 20 -2.44 15.16 -13.54
CA ASN A 20 -1.30 14.25 -13.68
C ASN A 20 -1.75 12.78 -13.60
N ARG A 21 -1.83 12.11 -14.76
CA ARG A 21 -2.25 10.71 -14.86
C ARG A 21 -1.40 9.74 -14.00
N LYS A 22 -0.10 10.00 -13.82
CA LYS A 22 0.76 9.14 -13.01
C LYS A 22 0.44 9.27 -11.52
N ILE A 23 0.16 10.49 -11.06
CA ILE A 23 -0.28 10.74 -9.68
C ILE A 23 -1.66 10.13 -9.44
N LEU A 24 -2.57 10.23 -10.40
CA LEU A 24 -3.88 9.57 -10.31
C LEU A 24 -3.75 8.04 -10.16
N ILE A 25 -2.90 7.40 -10.95
CA ILE A 25 -2.63 5.95 -10.84
C ILE A 25 -2.08 5.63 -9.44
N CYS A 26 -1.12 6.40 -8.94
CA CYS A 26 -0.59 6.22 -7.58
C CYS A 26 -1.68 6.40 -6.50
N ALA A 27 -2.59 7.37 -6.66
CA ALA A 27 -3.69 7.58 -5.75
C ALA A 27 -4.69 6.40 -5.76
N ILE A 28 -5.01 5.85 -6.92
CA ILE A 28 -5.83 4.64 -7.03
C ILE A 28 -5.17 3.45 -6.33
N ILE A 29 -3.86 3.24 -6.56
CA ILE A 29 -3.10 2.21 -5.85
C ILE A 29 -3.13 2.46 -4.33
N ARG A 30 -3.03 3.72 -3.89
CA ARG A 30 -3.12 4.09 -2.47
C ARG A 30 -4.47 3.74 -1.87
N ILE A 31 -5.56 4.00 -2.58
CA ILE A 31 -6.92 3.61 -2.14
C ILE A 31 -7.00 2.09 -1.99
N ILE A 32 -6.54 1.34 -3.00
CA ILE A 32 -6.60 -0.12 -2.99
C ILE A 32 -5.72 -0.71 -1.88
N ASN A 33 -4.53 -0.16 -1.64
CA ASN A 33 -3.61 -0.66 -0.62
C ASN A 33 -4.27 -0.87 0.75
N ASN A 34 -5.06 0.06 1.20
CA ASN A 34 -5.63 0.02 2.54
C ASN A 34 -7.05 -0.57 2.60
N LEU A 35 -7.59 -1.12 1.50
CA LEU A 35 -8.95 -1.68 1.48
C LEU A 35 -9.14 -2.77 2.54
N LEU A 36 -8.20 -3.71 2.67
CA LEU A 36 -8.24 -4.74 3.69
C LEU A 36 -8.20 -4.15 5.09
N LEU A 37 -7.34 -3.15 5.31
CA LEU A 37 -7.13 -2.56 6.63
C LEU A 37 -8.41 -1.94 7.20
N TYR A 38 -9.26 -1.35 6.35
CA TYR A 38 -10.51 -0.72 6.74
C TYR A 38 -11.74 -1.58 6.49
N GLY A 39 -11.72 -2.45 5.49
CA GLY A 39 -12.85 -3.32 5.14
C GLY A 39 -12.96 -4.55 6.04
N PHE A 40 -11.86 -5.22 6.36
CA PHE A 40 -11.87 -6.44 7.15
C PHE A 40 -12.33 -6.26 8.61
N PRO A 41 -11.99 -5.19 9.33
CA PRO A 41 -12.57 -4.94 10.63
C PRO A 41 -14.10 -4.86 10.64
N VAL A 42 -14.72 -4.56 9.50
CA VAL A 42 -16.18 -4.50 9.38
C VAL A 42 -16.78 -5.87 9.06
N ILE A 43 -16.24 -6.58 8.06
CA ILE A 43 -16.86 -7.81 7.56
C ILE A 43 -16.42 -9.07 8.29
N MET A 44 -15.16 -9.15 8.74
CA MET A 44 -14.64 -10.37 9.36
C MET A 44 -15.26 -10.69 10.73
N PRO A 45 -15.55 -9.72 11.61
CA PRO A 45 -16.31 -10.02 12.82
C PRO A 45 -17.71 -10.60 12.53
N LEU A 46 -18.37 -10.10 11.49
CA LEU A 46 -19.68 -10.62 11.06
C LEU A 46 -19.56 -12.05 10.53
N TYR A 47 -18.49 -12.36 9.80
CA TYR A 47 -18.23 -13.69 9.27
C TYR A 47 -17.78 -14.69 10.35
N LEU A 48 -16.82 -14.31 11.18
CA LEU A 48 -16.12 -15.22 12.10
C LEU A 48 -16.78 -15.34 13.46
N CYS A 49 -17.49 -14.30 13.93
CA CYS A 49 -17.95 -14.18 15.32
C CYS A 49 -19.48 -14.20 15.44
N THR A 50 -20.22 -14.31 14.33
CA THR A 50 -21.70 -14.39 14.37
C THR A 50 -22.20 -15.55 13.52
N ALA A 51 -23.34 -16.16 13.91
CA ALA A 51 -23.99 -17.21 13.13
C ALA A 51 -25.06 -16.64 12.18
N HIS A 52 -25.15 -15.31 12.03
CA HIS A 52 -26.18 -14.65 11.25
C HIS A 52 -25.70 -14.40 9.80
N ASN A 53 -26.61 -14.51 8.82
CA ASN A 53 -26.35 -14.21 7.40
C ASN A 53 -25.15 -14.96 6.79
N GLY A 54 -24.93 -16.23 7.17
CA GLY A 54 -23.85 -17.05 6.60
C GLY A 54 -22.50 -16.91 7.34
N GLY A 55 -22.50 -16.31 8.52
CA GLY A 55 -21.34 -16.32 9.42
C GLY A 55 -21.13 -17.70 10.04
N ILE A 56 -19.87 -18.03 10.34
CA ILE A 56 -19.46 -19.37 10.82
C ILE A 56 -19.35 -19.46 12.34
N ASN A 57 -19.31 -18.34 13.05
CA ASN A 57 -19.31 -18.21 14.51
C ASN A 57 -18.31 -19.14 15.23
N ILE A 58 -17.05 -19.12 14.80
CA ILE A 58 -15.97 -19.97 15.37
C ILE A 58 -15.01 -19.23 16.28
N PHE A 59 -15.01 -17.90 16.26
CA PHE A 59 -14.19 -17.04 17.11
C PHE A 59 -15.06 -16.10 17.94
N LYS A 60 -14.58 -15.74 19.12
CA LYS A 60 -15.11 -14.61 19.87
C LYS A 60 -14.59 -13.30 19.30
N THR A 61 -15.34 -12.24 19.42
CA THR A 61 -14.93 -10.91 18.93
C THR A 61 -13.57 -10.47 19.51
N GLU A 62 -13.30 -10.80 20.77
CA GLU A 62 -12.01 -10.50 21.41
C GLU A 62 -10.84 -11.25 20.76
N GLU A 63 -11.05 -12.52 20.39
CA GLU A 63 -10.03 -13.35 19.72
C GLU A 63 -9.74 -12.81 18.34
N TRP A 64 -10.78 -12.45 17.59
CA TRP A 64 -10.63 -11.78 16.29
C TRP A 64 -9.84 -10.47 16.41
N MET A 65 -10.18 -9.61 17.36
CA MET A 65 -9.47 -8.34 17.56
C MET A 65 -8.00 -8.55 17.92
N ARG A 66 -7.66 -9.59 18.68
CA ARG A 66 -6.25 -9.98 18.93
C ARG A 66 -5.56 -10.44 17.65
N ILE A 67 -6.19 -11.31 16.86
CA ILE A 67 -5.65 -11.78 15.57
C ILE A 67 -5.39 -10.58 14.65
N TRP A 68 -6.36 -9.69 14.52
CA TRP A 68 -6.23 -8.50 13.68
C TRP A 68 -5.17 -7.52 14.20
N GLY A 69 -4.99 -7.44 15.50
CA GLY A 69 -3.95 -6.65 16.15
C GLY A 69 -2.53 -6.98 15.67
N PHE A 70 -2.26 -8.24 15.30
CA PHE A 70 -0.97 -8.64 14.74
C PHE A 70 -0.63 -7.93 13.43
N VAL A 71 -1.64 -7.55 12.61
CA VAL A 71 -1.41 -6.75 11.40
C VAL A 71 -0.68 -5.45 11.75
N PHE A 72 -1.13 -4.75 12.80
CA PHE A 72 -0.54 -3.47 13.21
C PHE A 72 0.84 -3.62 13.82
N VAL A 73 1.05 -4.65 14.66
CA VAL A 73 2.37 -4.94 15.24
C VAL A 73 3.38 -5.22 14.15
N VAL A 74 3.03 -6.06 13.18
CA VAL A 74 3.89 -6.38 12.03
C VAL A 74 4.14 -5.15 11.17
N THR A 75 3.10 -4.35 10.93
CA THR A 75 3.22 -3.10 10.17
C THR A 75 4.24 -2.14 10.80
N LEU A 76 4.24 -2.02 12.13
CA LEU A 76 5.20 -1.18 12.85
C LEU A 76 6.64 -1.64 12.64
N ILE A 77 6.89 -2.94 12.76
CA ILE A 77 8.23 -3.53 12.61
C ILE A 77 8.70 -3.48 11.15
N PHE A 78 7.85 -3.89 10.22
CA PHE A 78 8.22 -4.04 8.82
C PHE A 78 8.27 -2.72 8.04
N ASN A 79 7.69 -1.63 8.52
CA ASN A 79 7.86 -0.33 7.86
C ASN A 79 9.35 0.08 7.76
N THR A 80 10.13 -0.14 8.83
CA THR A 80 11.57 0.15 8.83
C THR A 80 12.33 -0.79 7.89
N PHE A 81 11.99 -2.09 7.92
CA PHE A 81 12.59 -3.08 7.02
C PHE A 81 12.34 -2.76 5.55
N TRP A 82 11.10 -2.39 5.19
CA TRP A 82 10.75 -2.06 3.80
C TRP A 82 11.45 -0.81 3.29
N GLY A 83 11.70 0.20 4.12
CA GLY A 83 12.50 1.35 3.74
C GLY A 83 13.88 0.92 3.24
N TRP A 84 14.62 0.18 4.07
CA TRP A 84 15.94 -0.34 3.73
C TRP A 84 15.91 -1.28 2.49
N PHE A 85 14.92 -2.16 2.42
CA PHE A 85 14.78 -3.12 1.32
C PHE A 85 14.52 -2.43 -0.03
N MET A 86 13.64 -1.43 -0.04
CA MET A 86 13.27 -0.67 -1.24
C MET A 86 14.41 0.20 -1.77
N ASP A 87 15.26 0.73 -0.89
CA ASP A 87 16.47 1.48 -1.30
C ASP A 87 17.50 0.55 -1.95
N ARG A 88 17.48 -0.74 -1.63
CA ARG A 88 18.41 -1.73 -2.19
C ARG A 88 17.90 -2.40 -3.47
N PHE A 89 16.61 -2.70 -3.56
CA PHE A 89 16.01 -3.53 -4.62
C PHE A 89 15.06 -2.75 -5.54
N GLY A 90 14.83 -1.48 -5.27
CA GLY A 90 13.93 -0.62 -6.03
C GLY A 90 12.55 -0.48 -5.39
N TRP A 91 11.85 0.61 -5.70
CA TRP A 91 10.60 0.96 -5.04
C TRP A 91 9.37 0.20 -5.55
N VAL A 92 9.31 -0.05 -6.86
CA VAL A 92 8.09 -0.59 -7.51
C VAL A 92 8.01 -2.11 -7.42
N TRP A 93 9.14 -2.81 -7.49
CA TRP A 93 9.17 -4.28 -7.48
C TRP A 93 8.62 -4.88 -6.16
N PRO A 94 9.05 -4.42 -4.96
CA PRO A 94 8.48 -4.91 -3.71
C PRO A 94 7.00 -4.58 -3.57
N MET A 95 6.59 -3.36 -3.93
CA MET A 95 5.19 -2.94 -3.90
C MET A 95 4.30 -3.84 -4.77
N ARG A 96 4.80 -4.26 -5.93
CA ARG A 96 4.07 -5.15 -6.85
C ARG A 96 3.91 -6.56 -6.30
N TRP A 97 5.03 -7.19 -5.92
CA TRP A 97 5.01 -8.60 -5.54
C TRP A 97 4.63 -8.81 -4.09
N PHE A 98 5.26 -8.09 -3.16
CA PHE A 98 4.97 -8.23 -1.73
C PHE A 98 3.75 -7.40 -1.28
N GLY A 99 3.47 -6.29 -1.94
CA GLY A 99 2.25 -5.53 -1.71
C GLY A 99 1.05 -6.17 -2.41
N CYS A 100 0.90 -5.95 -3.71
CA CYS A 100 -0.32 -6.32 -4.43
C CYS A 100 -0.58 -7.82 -4.45
N ALA A 101 0.42 -8.66 -4.82
CA ALA A 101 0.19 -10.10 -4.95
C ALA A 101 -0.07 -10.76 -3.58
N VAL A 102 0.71 -10.41 -2.55
CA VAL A 102 0.52 -10.96 -1.20
C VAL A 102 -0.82 -10.53 -0.60
N LEU A 103 -1.25 -9.28 -0.79
CA LEU A 103 -2.54 -8.83 -0.29
C LEU A 103 -3.73 -9.44 -1.06
N ALA A 104 -3.57 -9.71 -2.36
CA ALA A 104 -4.57 -10.45 -3.11
C ALA A 104 -4.77 -11.86 -2.54
N VAL A 105 -3.69 -12.59 -2.27
CA VAL A 105 -3.75 -13.91 -1.62
C VAL A 105 -4.25 -13.79 -0.18
N GLY A 106 -3.77 -12.82 0.58
CA GLY A 106 -4.17 -12.59 1.96
C GLY A 106 -5.66 -12.32 2.12
N SER A 107 -6.28 -11.57 1.19
CA SER A 107 -7.71 -11.31 1.23
C SER A 107 -8.56 -12.57 1.10
N VAL A 108 -8.15 -13.50 0.26
CA VAL A 108 -8.83 -14.77 0.06
C VAL A 108 -8.50 -15.77 1.19
N ALA A 109 -7.26 -15.74 1.69
CA ALA A 109 -6.82 -16.61 2.78
C ALA A 109 -7.65 -16.42 4.05
N PHE A 110 -7.99 -15.19 4.44
CA PHE A 110 -8.85 -14.91 5.60
C PHE A 110 -10.25 -15.52 5.50
N TYR A 111 -10.74 -15.76 4.29
CA TYR A 111 -12.03 -16.43 4.07
C TYR A 111 -11.90 -17.95 4.13
N TYR A 112 -10.86 -18.53 3.49
CA TYR A 112 -10.73 -19.99 3.36
C TYR A 112 -10.05 -20.68 4.54
N ILE A 113 -9.12 -20.01 5.24
CA ILE A 113 -8.42 -20.60 6.40
C ILE A 113 -9.41 -21.10 7.46
N PRO A 114 -10.43 -20.33 7.89
CA PRO A 114 -11.41 -20.80 8.85
C PRO A 114 -12.23 -21.99 8.36
N GLN A 115 -12.48 -22.09 7.05
CA GLN A 115 -13.23 -23.21 6.46
C GLN A 115 -12.40 -24.51 6.44
N TRP A 116 -11.10 -24.42 6.21
CA TRP A 116 -10.22 -25.59 6.12
C TRP A 116 -9.67 -26.04 7.48
N PHE A 117 -9.35 -25.11 8.35
CA PHE A 117 -8.69 -25.36 9.63
C PHE A 117 -9.57 -25.09 10.85
N GLY A 118 -10.82 -24.69 10.67
CA GLY A 118 -11.75 -24.36 11.76
C GLY A 118 -11.26 -23.19 12.62
N ALA A 119 -11.48 -23.30 13.93
CA ALA A 119 -11.09 -22.26 14.90
C ALA A 119 -9.58 -22.24 15.22
N ASN A 120 -8.73 -22.34 14.22
CA ASN A 120 -7.28 -22.32 14.40
C ASN A 120 -6.74 -20.88 14.41
N ALA A 121 -6.64 -20.29 15.61
CA ALA A 121 -6.14 -18.92 15.79
C ALA A 121 -4.70 -18.73 15.26
N LEU A 122 -3.84 -19.76 15.33
CA LEU A 122 -2.46 -19.66 14.86
C LEU A 122 -2.40 -19.44 13.36
N MET A 123 -3.18 -20.18 12.57
CA MET A 123 -3.24 -19.99 11.11
C MET A 123 -3.80 -18.62 10.73
N MET A 124 -4.77 -18.11 11.48
CA MET A 124 -5.30 -16.77 11.28
C MET A 124 -4.28 -15.69 11.64
N ILE A 125 -3.46 -15.89 12.67
CA ILE A 125 -2.37 -14.97 13.02
C ILE A 125 -1.31 -14.96 11.90
N VAL A 126 -0.96 -16.12 11.34
CA VAL A 126 -0.03 -16.21 10.20
C VAL A 126 -0.57 -15.40 9.00
N ALA A 127 -1.86 -15.53 8.69
CA ALA A 127 -2.49 -14.73 7.64
C ALA A 127 -2.43 -13.22 7.96
N ALA A 128 -2.67 -12.82 9.22
CA ALA A 128 -2.57 -11.44 9.67
C ALA A 128 -1.13 -10.88 9.53
N ILE A 129 -0.12 -11.69 9.87
CA ILE A 129 1.29 -11.34 9.68
C ILE A 129 1.60 -11.10 8.21
N ILE A 130 1.17 -11.99 7.33
CA ILE A 130 1.36 -11.88 5.87
C ILE A 130 0.72 -10.60 5.33
N VAL A 131 -0.51 -10.30 5.75
CA VAL A 131 -1.21 -9.06 5.37
C VAL A 131 -0.48 -7.82 5.91
N GLY A 132 0.02 -7.85 7.16
CA GLY A 132 0.81 -6.76 7.73
C GLY A 132 2.07 -6.46 6.92
N ILE A 133 2.82 -7.50 6.54
CA ILE A 133 4.02 -7.38 5.68
C ILE A 133 3.64 -6.78 4.32
N GLY A 134 2.58 -7.26 3.69
CA GLY A 134 2.11 -6.77 2.40
C GLY A 134 1.67 -5.30 2.43
N THR A 135 0.97 -4.89 3.48
CA THR A 135 0.50 -3.51 3.63
C THR A 135 1.65 -2.50 3.69
N CYS A 136 2.74 -2.85 4.37
CA CYS A 136 3.94 -1.99 4.48
C CYS A 136 4.72 -1.86 3.19
N ALA A 137 4.58 -2.82 2.25
CA ALA A 137 5.30 -2.80 0.99
C ALA A 137 4.93 -1.61 0.06
N PHE A 138 4.00 -0.76 0.47
CA PHE A 138 3.63 0.48 -0.22
C PHE A 138 4.26 1.74 0.40
N SER A 139 5.20 1.60 1.32
CA SER A 139 5.85 2.73 2.02
C SER A 139 6.58 3.70 1.09
N SER A 140 7.01 3.28 -0.11
CA SER A 140 7.62 4.15 -1.13
C SER A 140 6.62 4.98 -1.94
N LEU A 141 5.33 4.71 -1.86
CA LEU A 141 4.32 5.34 -2.71
C LEU A 141 4.25 6.88 -2.56
N PRO A 142 4.32 7.48 -1.34
CA PRO A 142 4.36 8.93 -1.21
C PRO A 142 5.59 9.54 -1.89
N THR A 143 6.77 8.90 -1.78
CA THR A 143 8.00 9.35 -2.45
C THR A 143 7.86 9.30 -3.98
N ILE A 144 7.22 8.26 -4.52
CA ILE A 144 6.93 8.17 -5.96
C ILE A 144 5.99 9.29 -6.41
N MET A 145 4.97 9.61 -5.61
CA MET A 145 4.03 10.69 -5.93
C MET A 145 4.70 12.07 -5.93
N THR A 146 5.56 12.36 -4.95
CA THR A 146 6.31 13.63 -4.89
C THR A 146 7.28 13.76 -6.06
N LEU A 147 7.90 12.66 -6.49
CA LEU A 147 8.78 12.64 -7.66
C LEU A 147 8.02 12.97 -8.95
N TYR A 148 6.80 12.44 -9.12
CA TYR A 148 5.97 12.72 -10.31
C TYR A 148 5.36 14.12 -10.31
N ALA A 149 5.22 14.75 -9.15
CA ALA A 149 4.74 16.13 -9.06
C ALA A 149 5.80 17.15 -9.51
N GLY A 150 7.08 16.81 -9.36
CA GLY A 150 8.19 17.71 -9.67
C GLY A 150 8.45 18.77 -8.59
N GLU A 151 9.43 19.62 -8.87
CA GLU A 151 9.83 20.69 -7.95
C GLU A 151 8.70 21.69 -7.71
N GLY A 152 8.55 22.12 -6.46
CA GLY A 152 7.53 23.12 -6.05
C GLY A 152 6.11 22.56 -5.87
N LYS A 153 5.81 21.32 -6.29
CA LYS A 153 4.47 20.70 -6.16
C LYS A 153 4.43 19.49 -5.21
N GLN A 154 5.47 19.30 -4.42
CA GLN A 154 5.56 18.16 -3.51
C GLN A 154 4.48 18.19 -2.43
N GLY A 155 4.12 19.37 -1.90
CA GLY A 155 3.02 19.54 -0.94
C GLY A 155 1.67 19.12 -1.52
N ALA A 156 1.37 19.51 -2.78
CA ALA A 156 0.17 19.09 -3.47
C ALA A 156 0.11 17.56 -3.70
N ALA A 157 1.26 16.91 -3.98
CA ALA A 157 1.32 15.46 -4.12
C ALA A 157 1.07 14.73 -2.80
N LEU A 158 1.61 15.23 -1.70
CA LEU A 158 1.34 14.68 -0.36
C LEU A 158 -0.10 14.91 0.08
N SER A 159 -0.69 16.05 -0.25
CA SER A 159 -2.11 16.31 -0.02
C SER A 159 -2.99 15.35 -0.83
N ALA A 160 -2.66 15.09 -2.09
CA ALA A 160 -3.32 14.10 -2.92
C ALA A 160 -3.19 12.66 -2.35
N TYR A 161 -2.01 12.30 -1.85
CA TYR A 161 -1.77 11.02 -1.17
C TYR A 161 -2.62 10.85 0.09
N ASN A 162 -2.71 11.89 0.92
CA ASN A 162 -3.51 11.88 2.15
C ASN A 162 -5.02 11.87 1.83
N LEU A 163 -5.46 12.58 0.78
CA LEU A 163 -6.84 12.52 0.30
C LEU A 163 -7.21 11.10 -0.15
N ALA A 164 -6.35 10.44 -0.93
CA ALA A 164 -6.54 9.05 -1.33
C ALA A 164 -6.58 8.11 -0.11
N ALA A 165 -5.72 8.32 0.89
CA ALA A 165 -5.73 7.55 2.13
C ALA A 165 -7.05 7.75 2.91
N GLY A 166 -7.55 8.99 2.99
CA GLY A 166 -8.82 9.30 3.63
C GLY A 166 -10.02 8.65 2.91
N LEU A 167 -10.02 8.64 1.58
CA LEU A 167 -11.07 7.97 0.80
C LEU A 167 -11.14 6.47 1.06
N THR A 168 -10.03 5.83 1.39
CA THR A 168 -10.00 4.39 1.67
C THR A 168 -10.82 4.02 2.91
N THR A 169 -10.89 4.91 3.92
CA THR A 169 -11.66 4.66 5.15
C THR A 169 -13.16 4.47 4.87
N PHE A 170 -13.63 5.04 3.77
CA PHE A 170 -15.01 4.87 3.29
C PHE A 170 -15.10 3.77 2.21
N ALA A 171 -14.13 3.70 1.31
CA ALA A 171 -14.15 2.76 0.19
C ALA A 171 -14.11 1.29 0.65
N GLY A 172 -13.26 0.96 1.63
CA GLY A 172 -13.19 -0.39 2.18
C GLY A 172 -14.53 -0.86 2.76
N PRO A 173 -15.03 -0.23 3.84
CA PRO A 173 -16.34 -0.57 4.41
C PRO A 173 -17.49 -0.43 3.42
N GLY A 174 -17.46 0.58 2.53
CA GLY A 174 -18.49 0.82 1.53
C GLY A 174 -18.64 -0.35 0.55
N ILE A 175 -17.52 -0.82 -0.03
CA ILE A 175 -17.51 -2.01 -0.90
C ILE A 175 -18.05 -3.22 -0.14
N ALA A 176 -17.61 -3.43 1.08
CA ALA A 176 -18.07 -4.53 1.92
C ALA A 176 -19.57 -4.48 2.15
N THR A 177 -20.09 -3.34 2.59
CA THR A 177 -21.52 -3.18 2.94
C THR A 177 -22.43 -3.32 1.73
N ILE A 178 -22.03 -2.78 0.58
CA ILE A 178 -22.84 -2.83 -0.65
C ILE A 178 -22.86 -4.25 -1.25
N LEU A 179 -21.71 -4.93 -1.24
CA LEU A 179 -21.59 -6.22 -1.91
C LEU A 179 -21.99 -7.41 -1.02
N LEU A 180 -21.86 -7.29 0.30
CA LEU A 180 -22.14 -8.39 1.23
C LEU A 180 -23.52 -9.01 1.05
N PRO A 181 -24.63 -8.25 0.88
CA PRO A 181 -25.97 -8.82 0.69
C PRO A 181 -26.13 -9.60 -0.62
N THR A 182 -25.33 -9.29 -1.64
CA THR A 182 -25.48 -9.84 -2.99
C THR A 182 -24.55 -11.02 -3.26
N ILE A 183 -23.29 -10.94 -2.84
CA ILE A 183 -22.25 -11.94 -3.16
C ILE A 183 -21.67 -12.64 -1.92
N GLY A 184 -22.14 -12.29 -0.72
CA GLY A 184 -21.70 -12.90 0.54
C GLY A 184 -20.24 -12.57 0.90
N TYR A 185 -19.77 -13.12 2.03
CA TYR A 185 -18.43 -12.86 2.57
C TYR A 185 -17.31 -13.28 1.61
N GLY A 186 -17.43 -14.47 1.00
CA GLY A 186 -16.45 -14.95 0.02
C GLY A 186 -16.34 -14.04 -1.19
N GLY A 187 -17.48 -13.60 -1.74
CA GLY A 187 -17.52 -12.69 -2.89
C GLY A 187 -16.85 -11.34 -2.58
N VAL A 188 -17.04 -10.79 -1.38
CA VAL A 188 -16.35 -9.56 -0.97
C VAL A 188 -14.84 -9.77 -0.87
N CYS A 189 -14.37 -10.89 -0.31
CA CYS A 189 -12.93 -11.21 -0.24
C CYS A 189 -12.32 -11.36 -1.65
N TRP A 190 -13.02 -12.02 -2.58
CA TRP A 190 -12.61 -12.12 -3.97
C TRP A 190 -12.62 -10.77 -4.69
N THR A 191 -13.57 -9.88 -4.38
CA THR A 191 -13.57 -8.51 -4.91
C THR A 191 -12.33 -7.74 -4.46
N TYR A 192 -11.95 -7.83 -3.19
CA TYR A 192 -10.70 -7.22 -2.73
C TYR A 192 -9.48 -7.83 -3.43
N ALA A 193 -9.42 -9.15 -3.60
CA ALA A 193 -8.35 -9.80 -4.34
C ALA A 193 -8.26 -9.27 -5.79
N ALA A 194 -9.39 -9.14 -6.47
CA ALA A 194 -9.45 -8.59 -7.83
C ALA A 194 -8.94 -7.13 -7.89
N LEU A 195 -9.28 -6.31 -6.89
CA LEU A 195 -8.78 -4.94 -6.79
C LEU A 195 -7.26 -4.91 -6.56
N TYR A 196 -6.70 -5.83 -5.75
CA TYR A 196 -5.23 -5.93 -5.61
C TYR A 196 -4.56 -6.42 -6.90
N VAL A 197 -5.19 -7.31 -7.67
CA VAL A 197 -4.72 -7.67 -9.01
C VAL A 197 -4.77 -6.47 -9.96
N LEU A 198 -5.82 -5.65 -9.89
CA LEU A 198 -5.89 -4.38 -10.63
C LEU A 198 -4.75 -3.45 -10.21
N ALA A 199 -4.49 -3.29 -8.90
CA ALA A 199 -3.37 -2.50 -8.42
C ALA A 199 -2.03 -3.05 -8.92
N PHE A 200 -1.85 -4.37 -8.96
CA PHE A 200 -0.67 -5.02 -9.55
C PHE A 200 -0.46 -4.57 -11.01
N VAL A 201 -1.50 -4.63 -11.83
CA VAL A 201 -1.46 -4.19 -13.23
C VAL A 201 -1.14 -2.68 -13.32
N LEU A 202 -1.76 -1.85 -12.47
CA LEU A 202 -1.49 -0.41 -12.43
C LEU A 202 -0.04 -0.11 -12.06
N THR A 203 0.63 -0.92 -11.24
CA THR A 203 2.06 -0.74 -10.93
C THR A 203 2.95 -0.93 -12.16
N LEU A 204 2.51 -1.63 -13.22
CA LEU A 204 3.27 -1.75 -14.47
C LEU A 204 3.37 -0.41 -15.21
N CYS A 205 2.38 0.47 -15.01
CA CYS A 205 2.35 1.82 -15.58
C CYS A 205 3.23 2.83 -14.83
N ILE A 206 3.74 2.45 -13.64
CA ILE A 206 4.57 3.31 -12.79
C ILE A 206 6.05 2.96 -13.02
N ARG A 207 6.81 3.92 -13.53
CA ARG A 207 8.26 3.80 -13.75
C ARG A 207 8.95 5.06 -13.22
N PRO A 208 9.10 5.21 -11.88
CA PRO A 208 9.80 6.34 -11.32
C PRO A 208 11.30 6.24 -11.61
N LYS A 209 11.94 7.38 -11.87
CA LYS A 209 13.39 7.47 -11.93
C LYS A 209 13.95 7.47 -10.51
N GLN A 210 14.17 6.30 -9.94
CA GLN A 210 14.74 6.17 -8.61
C GLN A 210 16.25 6.47 -8.64
N PRO A 211 16.79 7.29 -7.74
CA PRO A 211 18.22 7.51 -7.63
C PRO A 211 18.98 6.19 -7.44
N GLY A 212 20.04 5.98 -8.22
CA GLY A 212 20.85 4.75 -8.18
C GLY A 212 20.27 3.57 -8.98
N PHE A 213 19.18 3.78 -9.73
CA PHE A 213 18.58 2.77 -10.62
C PHE A 213 18.44 3.33 -12.04
N ASP A 214 18.61 2.45 -13.04
CA ASP A 214 18.33 2.78 -14.43
C ASP A 214 16.81 2.93 -14.67
N GLY A 215 16.42 3.44 -15.84
CA GLY A 215 15.01 3.59 -16.21
C GLY A 215 14.22 2.28 -16.31
N HIS A 216 14.90 1.13 -16.23
CA HIS A 216 14.34 -0.22 -16.28
C HIS A 216 14.26 -0.87 -14.88
N GLY A 217 14.73 -0.19 -13.83
CA GLY A 217 14.67 -0.68 -12.44
C GLY A 217 15.85 -1.57 -12.04
N HIS A 218 16.94 -1.62 -12.83
CA HIS A 218 18.19 -2.26 -12.45
C HIS A 218 19.08 -1.28 -11.70
N ARG A 219 19.71 -1.75 -10.64
CA ARG A 219 20.64 -0.93 -9.85
C ARG A 219 21.87 -0.57 -10.69
N ILE A 220 22.11 0.72 -10.86
CA ILE A 220 23.33 1.22 -11.48
C ILE A 220 24.47 0.87 -10.52
N ARG A 221 25.30 -0.10 -10.90
CA ARG A 221 26.59 -0.31 -10.22
C ARG A 221 27.45 0.90 -10.56
N HIS A 222 27.58 1.83 -9.62
CA HIS A 222 28.66 2.81 -9.71
C HIS A 222 30.00 2.06 -9.64
N THR A 223 30.54 1.74 -10.80
CA THR A 223 31.92 1.27 -10.96
C THR A 223 32.92 2.43 -10.86
N ALA A 224 32.45 3.62 -10.49
CA ALA A 224 33.35 4.72 -10.18
C ALA A 224 34.10 4.36 -8.90
N SER A 225 35.36 3.98 -9.05
CA SER A 225 36.27 3.87 -7.89
C SER A 225 36.28 5.23 -7.17
N PRO A 226 36.49 5.26 -5.83
CA PRO A 226 36.56 6.51 -5.11
C PRO A 226 37.53 7.53 -5.74
N ARG A 227 38.52 7.08 -6.49
CA ARG A 227 39.50 7.91 -7.24
C ARG A 227 38.86 8.71 -8.37
N VAL A 228 37.89 8.13 -9.10
CA VAL A 228 37.22 8.81 -10.23
C VAL A 228 36.30 9.92 -9.71
N LEU A 229 35.65 9.72 -8.55
CA LEU A 229 34.85 10.75 -7.89
C LEU A 229 35.70 11.91 -7.40
N VAL A 230 36.90 11.64 -6.86
CA VAL A 230 37.83 12.68 -6.44
C VAL A 230 38.33 13.47 -7.64
N GLU A 231 38.70 12.83 -8.74
CA GLU A 231 39.13 13.52 -9.96
C GLU A 231 38.01 14.38 -10.60
N GLU A 232 36.74 13.93 -10.57
CA GLU A 232 35.63 14.76 -11.03
C GLU A 232 35.37 15.98 -10.15
N ILE A 233 35.46 15.80 -8.82
CA ILE A 233 35.32 16.90 -7.87
C ILE A 233 36.46 17.91 -8.05
N GLU A 234 37.72 17.44 -8.23
CA GLU A 234 38.87 18.32 -8.50
C GLU A 234 38.73 19.09 -9.83
N LYS A 235 38.25 18.43 -10.90
CA LYS A 235 38.00 19.10 -12.18
C LYS A 235 36.90 20.18 -12.08
N VAL A 236 35.84 19.92 -11.32
CA VAL A 236 34.78 20.90 -11.07
C VAL A 236 35.27 22.06 -10.23
N ALA A 237 36.10 21.79 -9.21
CA ALA A 237 36.72 22.83 -8.38
C ALA A 237 37.72 23.71 -9.16
N GLN A 238 38.49 23.12 -10.07
CA GLN A 238 39.41 23.86 -10.95
C GLN A 238 38.71 24.67 -12.03
N ALA A 239 37.52 24.25 -12.48
CA ALA A 239 36.70 25.00 -13.44
C ALA A 239 35.92 26.17 -12.81
N ALA A 240 35.83 26.20 -11.47
CA ALA A 240 35.10 27.23 -10.72
C ALA A 240 36.06 28.28 -10.09
N ALA A 241 37.39 28.10 -10.19
CA ALA A 241 38.44 29.01 -9.75
C ALA A 241 39.01 29.81 -10.92
#